data_438d7d8054d7cb27d40ecd5bd731b1cb
#
_entry.id   438d7d8054d7cb27d40ecd5bd731b1cb
#
_cell.length_a   1.000
_cell.length_b   1.000
_cell.length_c   1.000
_cell.angle_alpha   90.00
_cell.angle_beta   90.00
_cell.angle_gamma   90.00
#
_symmetry.space_group_name_H-M   'P 1'
#
loop_
_entity.id
_entity.type
_entity.pdbx_description
1 polymer ?
#
loop_
_entity_poly.entity_id
_entity_poly.type
_entity_poly.pdbx_seq_one_letter_code
_entity_poly.pdbx_strand_id
1 'polypeptide(L)'
;MEIDPNKAVEFILKHSKPFAQAKANRVHIENYLRSKKSLLMAQAKATTISGAEAEAYAHPEYIALLEGLKIAVEEEEELKWKLIAAQARIEIYRTESANNRAMDKYTQ
;
A
#
# COMPACT_ATOMS: atom_id res chain seq x y z
N MET A 1 24.17 4.89 -15.46
CA MET A 1 23.44 5.34 -14.24
C MET A 1 24.23 4.92 -13.01
N GLU A 2 24.60 5.86 -12.19
CA GLU A 2 25.24 5.56 -10.92
C GLU A 2 24.19 5.23 -9.86
N ILE A 3 24.34 4.07 -9.25
CA ILE A 3 23.45 3.62 -8.20
C ILE A 3 24.23 3.56 -6.89
N ASP A 4 23.74 4.26 -5.88
CA ASP A 4 24.30 4.18 -4.52
C ASP A 4 23.43 3.22 -3.69
N PRO A 5 23.94 2.00 -3.42
CA PRO A 5 23.19 1.00 -2.68
C PRO A 5 22.90 1.44 -1.23
N ASN A 6 23.76 2.26 -0.65
CA ASN A 6 23.57 2.75 0.72
C ASN A 6 22.36 3.68 0.79
N LYS A 7 22.18 4.54 -0.21
CA LYS A 7 21.00 5.40 -0.29
C LYS A 7 19.72 4.58 -0.44
N ALA A 8 19.78 3.51 -1.24
CA ALA A 8 18.63 2.62 -1.41
C ALA A 8 18.27 1.91 -0.10
N VAL A 9 19.26 1.43 0.65
CA VAL A 9 19.04 0.81 1.97
C VAL A 9 18.47 1.83 2.96
N GLU A 10 19.02 3.04 3.00
CA GLU A 10 18.52 4.12 3.86
C GLU A 10 17.07 4.46 3.54
N PHE A 11 16.73 4.50 2.26
CA PHE A 11 15.36 4.73 1.82
C PHE A 11 14.42 3.64 2.37
N ILE A 12 14.80 2.37 2.27
CA ILE A 12 14.00 1.25 2.77
C ILE A 12 13.80 1.38 4.29
N LEU A 13 14.87 1.64 5.03
CA LEU A 13 14.79 1.79 6.48
C LEU A 13 13.90 2.97 6.89
N LYS A 14 14.00 4.07 6.17
CA LYS A 14 13.21 5.29 6.45
C LYS A 14 11.73 5.10 6.14
N HIS A 15 11.40 4.33 5.10
CA HIS A 15 10.03 4.23 4.58
C HIS A 15 9.31 2.93 4.99
N SER A 16 9.97 2.02 5.70
CA SER A 16 9.34 0.77 6.14
C SER A 16 8.20 1.01 7.14
N LYS A 17 8.39 1.92 8.11
CA LYS A 17 7.34 2.26 9.07
C LYS A 17 6.16 2.98 8.43
N PRO A 18 6.37 4.03 7.61
CA PRO A 18 5.28 4.64 6.85
C PRO A 18 4.50 3.64 5.99
N PHE A 19 5.18 2.69 5.35
CA PHE A 19 4.50 1.65 4.57
C PHE A 19 3.64 0.75 5.47
N ALA A 20 4.19 0.30 6.59
CA ALA A 20 3.45 -0.52 7.55
C ALA A 20 2.21 0.21 8.08
N GLN A 21 2.33 1.50 8.36
CA GLN A 21 1.21 2.34 8.81
C GLN A 21 0.15 2.49 7.72
N ALA A 22 0.56 2.71 6.47
CA ALA A 22 -0.36 2.83 5.34
C ALA A 22 -1.13 1.52 5.11
N LYS A 23 -0.46 0.38 5.19
CA LYS A 23 -1.09 -0.93 5.08
C LYS A 23 -2.07 -1.17 6.23
N ALA A 24 -1.66 -0.89 7.46
CA ALA A 24 -2.52 -1.05 8.63
C ALA A 24 -3.77 -0.17 8.54
N ASN A 25 -3.62 1.06 8.06
CA ASN A 25 -4.73 1.98 7.86
C ASN A 25 -5.72 1.44 6.81
N ARG A 26 -5.22 0.95 5.68
CA ARG A 26 -6.08 0.35 4.66
C ARG A 26 -6.86 -0.85 5.21
N VAL A 27 -6.18 -1.76 5.89
CA VAL A 27 -6.82 -2.94 6.49
C VAL A 27 -7.88 -2.53 7.52
N HIS A 28 -7.56 -1.53 8.34
CA HIS A 28 -8.51 -1.02 9.33
C HIS A 28 -9.78 -0.47 8.67
N ILE A 29 -9.64 0.33 7.62
CA ILE A 29 -10.79 0.90 6.90
C ILE A 29 -11.62 -0.21 6.26
N GLU A 30 -10.98 -1.21 5.63
CA GLU A 30 -11.69 -2.35 5.04
C GLU A 30 -12.55 -3.09 6.09
N ASN A 31 -12.00 -3.33 7.27
CA ASN A 31 -12.72 -3.96 8.37
C ASN A 31 -13.83 -3.06 8.93
N TYR A 32 -13.54 -1.77 9.05
CA TYR A 32 -14.51 -0.80 9.56
C TYR A 32 -15.71 -0.64 8.62
N LEU A 33 -15.52 -0.76 7.31
CA LEU A 33 -16.62 -0.74 6.33
C LEU A 33 -17.68 -1.80 6.64
N ARG A 34 -17.25 -3.00 7.04
CA ARG A 34 -18.17 -4.07 7.43
C ARG A 34 -18.98 -3.72 8.65
N SER A 35 -18.32 -3.17 9.68
CA SER A 35 -18.98 -2.71 10.90
C SER A 35 -19.95 -1.57 10.62
N LYS A 36 -19.54 -0.62 9.78
CA LYS A 36 -20.38 0.52 9.40
C LYS A 36 -21.62 0.07 8.64
N LYS A 37 -21.46 -0.87 7.70
CA LYS A 37 -22.60 -1.46 6.99
C LYS A 37 -23.61 -2.05 7.96
N SER A 38 -23.15 -2.84 8.93
CA SER A 38 -24.03 -3.46 9.92
C SER A 38 -24.76 -2.43 10.78
N LEU A 39 -24.05 -1.39 11.22
CA LEU A 39 -24.65 -0.30 12.01
C LEU A 39 -25.71 0.45 11.21
N LEU A 40 -25.43 0.75 9.94
CA LEU A 40 -26.35 1.46 9.07
C LEU A 40 -27.58 0.61 8.76
N MET A 41 -27.39 -0.70 8.54
CA MET A 41 -28.52 -1.64 8.35
C MET A 41 -29.44 -1.67 9.58
N ALA A 42 -28.86 -1.67 10.79
CA ALA A 42 -29.62 -1.65 12.02
C ALA A 42 -30.45 -0.37 12.19
N GLN A 43 -30.00 0.73 11.58
CA GLN A 43 -30.69 2.04 11.63
C GLN A 43 -31.59 2.25 10.43
N ALA A 44 -31.62 1.34 9.47
CA ALA A 44 -32.36 1.49 8.23
C ALA A 44 -33.88 1.51 8.50
N LYS A 45 -34.60 2.27 7.66
CA LYS A 45 -36.06 2.34 7.70
C LYS A 45 -36.71 1.21 6.93
N ALA A 46 -35.97 0.57 6.00
CA ALA A 46 -36.48 -0.55 5.23
C ALA A 46 -36.78 -1.74 6.13
N THR A 47 -37.84 -2.49 5.77
CA THR A 47 -38.32 -3.64 6.55
C THR A 47 -37.73 -4.95 6.06
N THR A 48 -37.06 -4.95 4.88
CA THR A 48 -36.41 -6.13 4.32
C THR A 48 -34.90 -6.04 4.48
N ILE A 49 -34.22 -7.21 4.51
CA ILE A 49 -32.77 -7.25 4.59
C ILE A 49 -32.14 -6.58 3.37
N SER A 50 -32.65 -6.89 2.16
CA SER A 50 -32.12 -6.29 0.92
C SER A 50 -32.34 -4.78 0.86
N GLY A 51 -33.48 -4.29 1.36
CA GLY A 51 -33.75 -2.86 1.46
C GLY A 51 -32.83 -2.15 2.45
N ALA A 52 -32.59 -2.76 3.62
CA ALA A 52 -31.67 -2.24 4.62
C ALA A 52 -30.24 -2.19 4.08
N GLU A 53 -29.83 -3.20 3.35
CA GLU A 53 -28.52 -3.26 2.69
C GLU A 53 -28.37 -2.15 1.65
N ALA A 54 -29.38 -1.95 0.82
CA ALA A 54 -29.38 -0.88 -0.17
C ALA A 54 -29.26 0.51 0.48
N GLU A 55 -30.00 0.75 1.57
CA GLU A 55 -29.90 2.00 2.33
C GLU A 55 -28.50 2.21 2.90
N ALA A 56 -27.88 1.15 3.44
CA ALA A 56 -26.55 1.22 4.02
C ALA A 56 -25.51 1.59 2.96
N TYR A 57 -25.54 0.96 1.81
CA TYR A 57 -24.59 1.25 0.72
C TYR A 57 -24.77 2.64 0.12
N ALA A 58 -25.96 3.18 0.12
CA ALA A 58 -26.26 4.52 -0.38
C ALA A 58 -26.02 5.62 0.66
N HIS A 59 -25.74 5.24 1.90
CA HIS A 59 -25.60 6.21 2.99
C HIS A 59 -24.33 7.07 2.80
N PRO A 60 -24.44 8.41 2.98
CA PRO A 60 -23.27 9.28 2.79
C PRO A 60 -22.06 8.92 3.65
N GLU A 61 -22.27 8.43 4.87
CA GLU A 61 -21.16 8.01 5.75
C GLU A 61 -20.44 6.78 5.19
N TYR A 62 -21.17 5.84 4.58
CA TYR A 62 -20.55 4.68 3.90
C TYR A 62 -19.75 5.11 2.68
N ILE A 63 -20.31 5.99 1.87
CA ILE A 63 -19.65 6.53 0.69
C ILE A 63 -18.38 7.30 1.07
N ALA A 64 -18.41 8.08 2.16
CA ALA A 64 -17.23 8.78 2.65
C ALA A 64 -16.11 7.82 3.06
N LEU A 65 -16.45 6.68 3.67
CA LEU A 65 -15.47 5.65 4.01
C LEU A 65 -14.86 5.00 2.77
N LEU A 66 -15.64 4.82 1.71
CA LEU A 66 -15.10 4.30 0.43
C LEU A 66 -14.09 5.26 -0.18
N GLU A 67 -14.33 6.57 -0.12
CA GLU A 67 -13.36 7.56 -0.56
C GLU A 67 -12.09 7.52 0.30
N GLY A 68 -12.24 7.36 1.61
CA GLY A 68 -11.11 7.17 2.51
C GLY A 68 -10.31 5.91 2.20
N LEU A 69 -10.97 4.82 1.86
CA LEU A 69 -10.32 3.58 1.45
C LEU A 69 -9.51 3.77 0.17
N LYS A 70 -10.08 4.47 -0.81
CA LYS A 70 -9.39 4.79 -2.07
C LYS A 70 -8.07 5.51 -1.79
N ILE A 71 -8.10 6.54 -0.95
CA ILE A 71 -6.90 7.30 -0.57
C ILE A 71 -5.89 6.41 0.15
N ALA A 72 -6.35 5.56 1.07
CA ALA A 72 -5.49 4.66 1.81
C ALA A 72 -4.79 3.63 0.90
N VAL A 73 -5.50 3.11 -0.10
CA VAL A 73 -4.93 2.18 -1.10
C VAL A 73 -3.88 2.89 -1.94
N GLU A 74 -4.15 4.13 -2.38
CA GLU A 74 -3.18 4.92 -3.15
C GLU A 74 -1.89 5.15 -2.37
N GLU A 75 -1.98 5.52 -1.08
CA GLU A 75 -0.82 5.73 -0.23
C GLU A 75 0.01 4.45 -0.04
N GLU A 76 -0.66 3.34 0.23
CA GLU A 76 0.01 2.05 0.40
C GLU A 76 0.73 1.62 -0.88
N GLU A 77 0.06 1.70 -2.02
CA GLU A 77 0.63 1.31 -3.31
C GLU A 77 1.81 2.21 -3.71
N GLU A 78 1.71 3.51 -3.48
CA GLU A 78 2.81 4.43 -3.76
C GLU A 78 4.07 4.07 -2.97
N LEU A 79 3.93 3.86 -1.67
CA LEU A 79 5.05 3.48 -0.81
C LEU A 79 5.60 2.10 -1.18
N LYS A 80 4.72 1.15 -1.48
CA LYS A 80 5.10 -0.20 -1.91
C LYS A 80 6.02 -0.16 -3.14
N TRP A 81 5.61 0.58 -4.18
CA TRP A 81 6.40 0.65 -5.41
C TRP A 81 7.71 1.40 -5.23
N LYS A 82 7.75 2.42 -4.38
CA LYS A 82 9.01 3.09 -4.02
C LYS A 82 9.99 2.14 -3.32
N LEU A 83 9.48 1.30 -2.41
CA LEU A 83 10.30 0.29 -1.73
C LEU A 83 10.79 -0.79 -2.70
N ILE A 84 9.92 -1.24 -3.61
CA ILE A 84 10.31 -2.19 -4.67
C ILE A 84 11.38 -1.59 -5.57
N ALA A 85 11.26 -0.32 -5.94
CA ALA A 85 12.26 0.36 -6.75
C ALA A 85 13.61 0.45 -6.02
N ALA A 86 13.61 0.70 -4.71
CA ALA A 86 14.84 0.72 -3.92
C ALA A 86 15.50 -0.66 -3.88
N GLN A 87 14.71 -1.73 -3.71
CA GLN A 87 15.22 -3.10 -3.77
C GLN A 87 15.80 -3.42 -5.14
N ALA A 88 15.13 -3.00 -6.22
CA ALA A 88 15.62 -3.19 -7.59
C ALA A 88 16.96 -2.51 -7.81
N ARG A 89 17.16 -1.31 -7.26
CA ARG A 89 18.46 -0.60 -7.36
C ARG A 89 19.58 -1.39 -6.69
N ILE A 90 19.31 -2.00 -5.55
CA ILE A 90 20.29 -2.84 -4.87
C ILE A 90 20.67 -4.05 -5.75
N GLU A 91 19.69 -4.70 -6.37
CA GLU A 91 19.92 -5.83 -7.25
C GLU A 91 20.69 -5.45 -8.51
N ILE A 92 20.38 -4.32 -9.12
CA ILE A 92 21.11 -3.80 -10.29
C ILE A 92 22.56 -3.51 -9.90
N TYR A 93 22.79 -2.86 -8.78
CA TYR A 93 24.14 -2.59 -8.29
C TYR A 93 24.93 -3.87 -8.08
N ARG A 94 24.32 -4.88 -7.49
CA ARG A 94 24.95 -6.19 -7.25
C ARG A 94 25.37 -6.84 -8.57
N THR A 95 24.51 -6.82 -9.58
CA THR A 95 24.77 -7.38 -10.90
C THR A 95 25.90 -6.63 -11.60
N GLU A 96 25.86 -5.29 -11.60
CA GLU A 96 26.92 -4.47 -12.20
C GLU A 96 28.26 -4.70 -11.52
N SER A 97 28.30 -4.80 -10.20
CA SER A 97 29.53 -5.08 -9.43
C SER A 97 30.10 -6.46 -9.76
N ALA A 98 29.25 -7.47 -9.90
CA ALA A 98 29.67 -8.81 -10.30
C ALA A 98 30.25 -8.82 -11.73
N ASN A 99 29.60 -8.12 -12.67
CA ASN A 99 30.08 -8.00 -14.04
C ASN A 99 31.43 -7.28 -14.10
N ASN A 100 31.60 -6.20 -13.37
CA ASN A 100 32.86 -5.46 -13.32
C ASN A 100 33.98 -6.31 -12.75
N ARG A 101 33.75 -7.08 -11.70
CA ARG A 101 34.74 -8.01 -11.17
C ARG A 101 35.14 -9.09 -12.15
N ALA A 102 34.17 -9.63 -12.90
CA ALA A 102 34.44 -10.61 -13.96
C ALA A 102 35.31 -10.03 -15.08
N MET A 103 35.02 -8.81 -15.50
CA MET A 103 35.81 -8.09 -16.51
C MET A 103 37.24 -7.85 -16.05
N ASP A 104 37.43 -7.43 -14.80
CA ASP A 104 38.76 -7.20 -14.23
C ASP A 104 39.61 -8.47 -14.24
N LYS A 105 39.01 -9.63 -14.02
CA LYS A 105 39.72 -10.92 -14.13
C LYS A 105 40.22 -11.18 -15.54
N TYR A 106 39.49 -10.79 -16.58
CA TYR A 106 39.90 -11.02 -17.96
C TYR A 106 40.91 -10.00 -18.48
N THR A 107 41.00 -8.83 -17.85
CA THR A 107 41.90 -7.77 -18.25
C THR A 107 43.26 -7.81 -17.56
N GLN A 108 43.40 -8.65 -16.54
CA GLN A 108 44.67 -8.91 -15.85
C GLN A 108 45.38 -10.09 -16.49
#